data_b20abcd05809faf231400461a6e08fbd
#
_entry.id   b20abcd05809faf231400461a6e08fbd
#
_cell.length_a   1.000
_cell.length_b   1.000
_cell.length_c   1.000
_cell.angle_alpha   90.00
_cell.angle_beta   90.00
_cell.angle_gamma   90.00
#
_symmetry.space_group_name_H-M   'P 1'
#
loop_
_entity.id
_entity.type
_entity.pdbx_description
1 polymer ?
#
loop_
_entity_poly.entity_id
_entity_poly.type
_entity_poly.pdbx_seq_one_letter_code
_entity_poly.pdbx_strand_id
1 'polypeptide(L)'
;MFIEQPPQFVRQLYPRACWRMNASEKSVYLTFDDGPIPEVTPWVLDVLDKYRIKATFFMVGDNVRKHTDEYKMVVERGHRIGNHTYNHLKGFKERADRYIANIDKADCFLGTNLFRPPHGIMRMGQYRLLSERYRIIMWDLVTRDYSSKLSGEQVLHKVKRYARNGSIITFHDSLRSVDNLRYALPRAIEWLQGEGYVFKVFE
;
A
#
# COMPACT_ATOMS: atom_id res chain seq x y z
N MET A 1 -18.64 3.97 -4.18
CA MET A 1 -18.10 3.92 -5.56
C MET A 1 -16.63 3.52 -5.43
N PHE A 2 -16.25 2.37 -5.94
CA PHE A 2 -14.86 1.92 -5.87
C PHE A 2 -14.15 2.39 -7.14
N ILE A 3 -13.23 3.34 -6.97
CA ILE A 3 -12.54 3.99 -8.08
C ILE A 3 -11.11 3.46 -8.07
N GLU A 4 -10.73 2.71 -9.10
CA GLU A 4 -9.40 2.15 -9.27
C GLU A 4 -8.32 3.24 -9.35
N GLN A 5 -8.61 4.30 -10.11
CA GLN A 5 -7.79 5.52 -10.16
C GLN A 5 -8.59 6.68 -9.57
N PRO A 6 -8.18 7.26 -8.44
CA PRO A 6 -8.85 8.41 -7.86
C PRO A 6 -8.85 9.59 -8.85
N PRO A 7 -10.02 10.18 -9.17
CA PRO A 7 -10.09 11.34 -10.03
C PRO A 7 -9.47 12.56 -9.37
N GLN A 8 -9.15 13.57 -10.17
CA GLN A 8 -8.42 14.75 -9.70
C GLN A 8 -9.10 15.49 -8.55
N PHE A 9 -10.43 15.60 -8.56
CA PHE A 9 -11.16 16.26 -7.47
C PHE A 9 -11.01 15.53 -6.11
N VAL A 10 -10.87 14.18 -6.11
CA VAL A 10 -10.57 13.41 -4.89
C VAL A 10 -9.14 13.69 -4.42
N ARG A 11 -8.19 13.79 -5.35
CA ARG A 11 -6.78 14.09 -5.01
C ARG A 11 -6.65 15.50 -4.42
N GLN A 12 -7.47 16.45 -4.86
CA GLN A 12 -7.49 17.81 -4.33
C GLN A 12 -7.98 17.91 -2.88
N LEU A 13 -8.69 16.89 -2.35
CA LEU A 13 -9.06 16.83 -0.93
C LEU A 13 -7.83 16.67 -0.02
N TYR A 14 -6.76 16.05 -0.52
CA TYR A 14 -5.51 15.84 0.23
C TYR A 14 -4.31 16.28 -0.60
N PRO A 15 -4.10 17.60 -0.76
CA PRO A 15 -3.15 18.15 -1.75
C PRO A 15 -1.67 17.88 -1.41
N ARG A 16 -1.34 17.69 -0.12
CA ARG A 16 0.02 17.31 0.29
C ARG A 16 0.26 15.79 0.28
N ALA A 17 -0.79 14.99 0.03
CA ALA A 17 -0.63 13.54 -0.06
C ALA A 17 -0.02 13.15 -1.41
N CYS A 18 0.84 12.15 -1.39
CA CYS A 18 1.46 11.61 -2.58
C CYS A 18 0.53 10.60 -3.24
N TRP A 19 -0.05 10.96 -4.37
CA TRP A 19 -0.93 10.09 -5.16
C TRP A 19 -0.23 9.39 -6.30
N ARG A 20 0.85 9.99 -6.79
CA ARG A 20 1.66 9.51 -7.90
C ARG A 20 3.03 10.17 -7.79
N MET A 21 4.07 9.44 -8.13
CA MET A 21 5.44 9.93 -8.13
C MET A 21 5.78 10.65 -9.45
N ASN A 22 7.07 10.96 -9.66
CA ASN A 22 7.51 11.71 -10.84
C ASN A 22 7.07 11.03 -12.15
N ALA A 23 6.29 11.73 -12.95
CA ALA A 23 5.74 11.23 -14.20
C ALA A 23 6.75 11.22 -15.36
N SER A 24 7.90 11.91 -15.23
CA SER A 24 8.95 11.90 -16.24
C SER A 24 9.79 10.63 -16.24
N GLU A 25 9.73 9.87 -15.13
CA GLU A 25 10.47 8.61 -15.00
C GLU A 25 9.58 7.42 -15.29
N LYS A 26 10.08 6.46 -16.08
CA LYS A 26 9.40 5.20 -16.33
C LYS A 26 9.57 4.26 -15.14
N SER A 27 9.01 4.66 -14.01
CA SER A 27 9.07 3.96 -12.72
C SER A 27 7.69 3.67 -12.17
N VAL A 28 7.59 2.64 -11.33
CA VAL A 28 6.40 2.29 -10.55
C VAL A 28 6.80 2.01 -9.10
N TYR A 29 5.85 2.21 -8.19
CA TYR A 29 5.99 2.00 -6.76
C TYR A 29 4.98 0.94 -6.34
N LEU A 30 5.46 -0.28 -6.14
CA LEU A 30 4.61 -1.38 -5.70
C LEU A 30 4.41 -1.30 -4.20
N THR A 31 3.16 -1.34 -3.76
CA THR A 31 2.81 -1.23 -2.35
C THR A 31 1.82 -2.32 -1.93
N PHE A 32 1.92 -2.76 -0.67
CA PHE A 32 1.06 -3.74 -0.05
C PHE A 32 0.46 -3.16 1.22
N ASP A 33 -0.85 -3.34 1.42
CA ASP A 33 -1.58 -2.89 2.60
C ASP A 33 -2.10 -4.09 3.41
N ASP A 34 -2.38 -3.90 4.70
CA ASP A 34 -3.03 -4.80 5.64
C ASP A 34 -2.12 -5.81 6.37
N GLY A 35 -0.98 -6.19 5.83
CA GLY A 35 -0.05 -7.15 6.45
C GLY A 35 0.58 -6.67 7.78
N PRO A 36 1.53 -7.45 8.34
CA PRO A 36 1.95 -8.77 7.87
C PRO A 36 0.96 -9.89 8.25
N ILE A 37 0.84 -10.89 7.37
CA ILE A 37 -0.02 -12.08 7.56
C ILE A 37 0.81 -13.33 7.25
N PRO A 38 0.93 -14.32 8.15
CA PRO A 38 1.80 -15.50 7.98
C PRO A 38 1.53 -16.29 6.71
N GLU A 39 0.28 -16.42 6.30
CA GLU A 39 -0.12 -17.21 5.13
C GLU A 39 0.12 -16.49 3.79
N VAL A 40 0.41 -15.18 3.83
CA VAL A 40 0.45 -14.34 2.62
C VAL A 40 1.77 -13.62 2.48
N THR A 41 2.20 -12.88 3.50
CA THR A 41 3.36 -11.98 3.44
C THR A 41 4.65 -12.70 3.04
N PRO A 42 5.01 -13.89 3.59
CA PRO A 42 6.22 -14.61 3.17
C PRO A 42 6.21 -14.96 1.68
N TRP A 43 5.07 -15.40 1.16
CA TRP A 43 4.94 -15.71 -0.27
C TRP A 43 5.10 -14.45 -1.15
N VAL A 44 4.55 -13.32 -0.72
CA VAL A 44 4.77 -12.03 -1.43
C VAL A 44 6.25 -11.68 -1.48
N LEU A 45 6.95 -11.84 -0.37
CA LEU A 45 8.39 -11.58 -0.28
C LEU A 45 9.19 -12.49 -1.22
N ASP A 46 8.86 -13.78 -1.29
CA ASP A 46 9.51 -14.73 -2.19
C ASP A 46 9.30 -14.36 -3.67
N VAL A 47 8.11 -13.88 -4.02
CA VAL A 47 7.83 -13.35 -5.37
C VAL A 47 8.70 -12.12 -5.65
N LEU A 48 8.76 -11.15 -4.73
CA LEU A 48 9.56 -9.94 -4.90
C LEU A 48 11.07 -10.24 -5.07
N ASP A 49 11.58 -11.18 -4.28
CA ASP A 49 12.98 -11.61 -4.36
C ASP A 49 13.28 -12.32 -5.70
N LYS A 50 12.37 -13.18 -6.17
CA LYS A 50 12.49 -13.82 -7.50
C LYS A 50 12.70 -12.80 -8.62
N TYR A 51 11.99 -11.69 -8.58
CA TYR A 51 12.11 -10.61 -9.57
C TYR A 51 13.14 -9.53 -9.20
N ARG A 52 13.85 -9.67 -8.07
CA ARG A 52 14.86 -8.74 -7.56
C ARG A 52 14.34 -7.31 -7.42
N ILE A 53 13.12 -7.16 -6.93
CA ILE A 53 12.49 -5.86 -6.71
C ILE A 53 12.20 -5.63 -5.23
N LYS A 54 12.15 -4.36 -4.84
CA LYS A 54 11.73 -3.96 -3.50
C LYS A 54 10.40 -3.23 -3.58
N ALA A 55 9.63 -3.30 -2.50
CA ALA A 55 8.29 -2.72 -2.38
C ALA A 55 8.13 -1.99 -1.04
N THR A 56 6.98 -1.33 -0.85
CA THR A 56 6.63 -0.71 0.42
C THR A 56 5.40 -1.39 1.02
N PHE A 57 5.47 -1.74 2.29
CA PHE A 57 4.40 -2.40 3.04
C PHE A 57 3.80 -1.43 4.06
N PHE A 58 2.53 -1.08 3.90
CA PHE A 58 1.77 -0.30 4.87
C PHE A 58 1.09 -1.26 5.84
N MET A 59 1.69 -1.42 7.01
CA MET A 59 1.37 -2.47 7.95
C MET A 59 0.41 -2.02 9.04
N VAL A 60 -0.48 -2.92 9.43
CA VAL A 60 -1.37 -2.79 10.59
C VAL A 60 -0.60 -3.14 11.86
N GLY A 61 -0.49 -2.21 12.81
CA GLY A 61 0.36 -2.37 14.00
C GLY A 61 -0.01 -3.58 14.87
N ASP A 62 -1.28 -3.96 14.97
CA ASP A 62 -1.70 -5.17 15.70
C ASP A 62 -1.23 -6.45 15.00
N ASN A 63 -1.16 -6.44 13.66
CA ASN A 63 -0.60 -7.57 12.90
C ASN A 63 0.92 -7.64 13.13
N VAL A 64 1.63 -6.52 13.12
CA VAL A 64 3.08 -6.49 13.45
C VAL A 64 3.35 -7.04 14.85
N ARG A 65 2.52 -6.67 15.83
CA ARG A 65 2.62 -7.20 17.20
C ARG A 65 2.39 -8.71 17.27
N LYS A 66 1.46 -9.23 16.48
CA LYS A 66 1.09 -10.67 16.47
C LYS A 66 2.04 -11.51 15.62
N HIS A 67 2.56 -10.96 14.54
CA HIS A 67 3.32 -11.64 13.49
C HIS A 67 4.70 -10.98 13.33
N THR A 68 5.44 -10.93 14.45
CA THR A 68 6.74 -10.26 14.54
C THR A 68 7.79 -10.87 13.60
N ASP A 69 7.71 -12.17 13.34
CA ASP A 69 8.67 -12.84 12.48
C ASP A 69 8.45 -12.46 11.02
N GLU A 70 7.21 -12.39 10.55
CA GLU A 70 6.89 -11.91 9.21
C GLU A 70 7.27 -10.43 9.04
N TYR A 71 7.07 -9.61 10.08
CA TYR A 71 7.54 -8.23 10.09
C TYR A 71 9.06 -8.15 9.92
N LYS A 72 9.83 -8.93 10.69
CA LYS A 72 11.29 -8.99 10.56
C LYS A 72 11.72 -9.42 9.17
N MET A 73 11.06 -10.43 8.58
CA MET A 73 11.35 -10.86 7.20
C MET A 73 11.22 -9.70 6.20
N VAL A 74 10.20 -8.85 6.34
CA VAL A 74 10.02 -7.68 5.45
C VAL A 74 11.19 -6.71 5.61
N VAL A 75 11.59 -6.41 6.86
CA VAL A 75 12.69 -5.47 7.15
C VAL A 75 14.02 -6.02 6.65
N GLU A 76 14.35 -7.27 7.01
CA GLU A 76 15.62 -7.92 6.69
C GLU A 76 15.82 -8.10 5.18
N ARG A 77 14.72 -8.31 4.43
CA ARG A 77 14.76 -8.36 2.97
C ARG A 77 14.82 -6.96 2.33
N GLY A 78 14.95 -5.89 3.13
CA GLY A 78 15.20 -4.52 2.64
C GLY A 78 14.00 -3.83 1.99
N HIS A 79 12.78 -4.21 2.36
CA HIS A 79 11.57 -3.51 1.94
C HIS A 79 11.30 -2.29 2.81
N ARG A 80 10.58 -1.30 2.27
CA ARG A 80 10.19 -0.11 3.00
C ARG A 80 8.90 -0.36 3.79
N ILE A 81 8.78 0.25 4.96
CA ILE A 81 7.61 0.11 5.85
C ILE A 81 6.88 1.43 5.95
N GLY A 82 5.55 1.37 6.02
CA GLY A 82 4.66 2.47 6.32
C GLY A 82 3.63 2.07 7.39
N ASN A 83 3.08 3.07 8.07
CA ASN A 83 2.05 2.91 9.09
C ASN A 83 0.66 2.87 8.43
N HIS A 84 -0.15 1.83 8.78
CA HIS A 84 -1.54 1.66 8.33
C HIS A 84 -2.52 1.61 9.50
N THR A 85 -2.27 2.41 10.54
CA THR A 85 -2.96 2.43 11.85
C THR A 85 -2.73 1.15 12.68
N TYR A 86 -3.16 1.15 13.95
CA TYR A 86 -2.95 -0.01 14.81
C TYR A 86 -3.87 -1.18 14.47
N ASN A 87 -5.14 -0.93 14.19
CA ASN A 87 -6.15 -1.96 13.96
C ASN A 87 -7.03 -1.67 12.72
N HIS A 88 -6.43 -1.08 11.68
CA HIS A 88 -7.10 -0.73 10.43
C HIS A 88 -8.30 0.20 10.64
N LEU A 89 -8.14 1.20 11.54
CA LEU A 89 -9.20 2.10 11.98
C LEU A 89 -9.64 3.07 10.88
N LYS A 90 -10.95 3.22 10.68
CA LYS A 90 -11.53 4.14 9.69
C LYS A 90 -11.50 5.58 10.19
N GLY A 91 -10.54 6.38 9.75
CA GLY A 91 -10.33 7.76 10.22
C GLY A 91 -11.59 8.62 10.12
N PHE A 92 -12.36 8.53 9.03
CA PHE A 92 -13.56 9.34 8.86
C PHE A 92 -14.64 9.13 9.94
N LYS A 93 -14.69 7.95 10.56
CA LYS A 93 -15.64 7.61 11.62
C LYS A 93 -15.16 8.02 13.02
N GLU A 94 -13.88 8.39 13.16
CA GLU A 94 -13.24 8.64 14.45
C GLU A 94 -13.01 10.13 14.72
N ARG A 95 -12.95 10.51 16.01
CA ARG A 95 -12.43 11.81 16.44
C ARG A 95 -10.93 11.88 16.17
N ALA A 96 -10.41 13.10 16.00
CA ALA A 96 -9.00 13.30 15.64
C ALA A 96 -8.04 12.74 16.70
N ASP A 97 -8.31 13.04 17.98
CA ASP A 97 -7.52 12.57 19.12
C ASP A 97 -7.39 11.04 19.15
N ARG A 98 -8.53 10.33 19.01
CA ARG A 98 -8.57 8.87 19.00
C ARG A 98 -7.87 8.27 17.77
N TYR A 99 -8.04 8.90 16.63
CA TYR A 99 -7.38 8.43 15.39
C TYR A 99 -5.86 8.58 15.45
N ILE A 100 -5.39 9.75 15.94
CA ILE A 100 -3.96 10.00 16.14
C ILE A 100 -3.36 9.02 17.16
N ALA A 101 -4.00 8.85 18.33
CA ALA A 101 -3.54 7.88 19.32
C ALA A 101 -3.43 6.44 18.79
N ASN A 102 -4.33 6.07 17.87
CA ASN A 102 -4.28 4.75 17.21
C ASN A 102 -3.09 4.62 16.25
N ILE A 103 -2.75 5.68 15.53
CA ILE A 103 -1.57 5.74 14.67
C ILE A 103 -0.29 5.71 15.51
N ASP A 104 -0.23 6.50 16.58
CA ASP A 104 0.91 6.55 17.49
C ASP A 104 1.17 5.18 18.14
N LYS A 105 0.09 4.46 18.51
CA LYS A 105 0.20 3.08 19.00
C LYS A 105 0.83 2.14 17.97
N ALA A 106 0.51 2.27 16.68
CA ALA A 106 1.15 1.48 15.63
C ALA A 106 2.63 1.88 15.47
N ASP A 107 2.93 3.15 15.61
CA ASP A 107 4.28 3.68 15.41
C ASP A 107 5.28 3.21 16.48
N CYS A 108 4.81 2.80 17.66
CA CYS A 108 5.65 2.12 18.66
C CYS A 108 6.30 0.82 18.12
N PHE A 109 5.73 0.22 17.09
CA PHE A 109 6.26 -1.00 16.45
C PHE A 109 6.93 -0.70 15.10
N LEU A 110 6.47 0.32 14.39
CA LEU A 110 6.84 0.59 13.00
C LEU A 110 7.97 1.62 12.85
N GLY A 111 7.96 2.69 13.64
CA GLY A 111 9.00 3.73 13.63
C GLY A 111 9.24 4.32 12.23
N THR A 112 8.18 4.69 11.52
CA THR A 112 8.25 5.12 10.12
C THR A 112 7.70 6.52 9.90
N ASN A 113 8.21 7.23 8.90
CA ASN A 113 7.68 8.51 8.43
C ASN A 113 6.64 8.40 7.31
N LEU A 114 6.31 7.17 6.88
CA LEU A 114 5.28 6.92 5.85
C LEU A 114 3.96 6.52 6.49
N PHE A 115 2.88 7.11 6.02
CA PHE A 115 1.53 6.78 6.48
C PHE A 115 0.57 6.63 5.31
N ARG A 116 -0.28 5.61 5.38
CA ARG A 116 -1.45 5.46 4.48
C ARG A 116 -2.72 5.27 5.29
N PRO A 117 -3.74 6.12 5.12
CA PRO A 117 -5.00 5.95 5.84
C PRO A 117 -5.77 4.74 5.33
N PRO A 118 -6.29 3.87 6.22
CA PRO A 118 -7.21 2.81 5.82
C PRO A 118 -8.36 3.33 4.97
N HIS A 119 -8.67 2.60 3.89
CA HIS A 119 -9.68 2.98 2.89
C HIS A 119 -9.41 4.29 2.13
N GLY A 120 -8.25 4.94 2.32
CA GLY A 120 -7.91 6.21 1.67
C GLY A 120 -8.72 7.42 2.14
N ILE A 121 -9.35 7.35 3.31
CA ILE A 121 -10.26 8.41 3.81
C ILE A 121 -9.94 8.77 5.25
N MET A 122 -9.80 10.09 5.50
CA MET A 122 -9.68 10.68 6.83
C MET A 122 -10.36 12.06 6.86
N ARG A 123 -10.63 12.58 8.06
CA ARG A 123 -11.17 13.95 8.22
C ARG A 123 -10.08 14.98 7.99
N MET A 124 -10.44 16.18 7.53
CA MET A 124 -9.48 17.25 7.25
C MET A 124 -8.62 17.66 8.45
N GLY A 125 -9.19 17.64 9.66
CA GLY A 125 -8.43 17.90 10.88
C GLY A 125 -7.35 16.84 11.14
N GLN A 126 -7.67 15.56 10.93
CA GLN A 126 -6.70 14.47 11.02
C GLN A 126 -5.62 14.61 9.95
N TYR A 127 -6.01 14.89 8.71
CA TYR A 127 -5.09 15.09 7.60
C TYR A 127 -4.08 16.21 7.87
N ARG A 128 -4.53 17.37 8.37
CA ARG A 128 -3.63 18.50 8.68
C ARG A 128 -2.58 18.09 9.72
N LEU A 129 -3.00 17.47 10.82
CA LEU A 129 -2.10 17.03 11.89
C LEU A 129 -1.11 15.95 11.39
N LEU A 130 -1.58 15.00 10.61
CA LEU A 130 -0.74 13.90 10.11
C LEU A 130 0.24 14.37 9.04
N SER A 131 -0.13 15.32 8.18
CA SER A 131 0.76 15.84 7.15
C SER A 131 1.96 16.66 7.66
N GLU A 132 1.96 17.04 8.96
CA GLU A 132 3.13 17.64 9.62
C GLU A 132 4.13 16.58 10.15
N ARG A 133 3.68 15.33 10.30
CA ARG A 133 4.46 14.24 10.91
C ARG A 133 4.85 13.15 9.92
N TYR A 134 4.01 12.92 8.92
CA TYR A 134 4.14 11.83 7.97
C TYR A 134 4.10 12.32 6.54
N ARG A 135 4.85 11.67 5.68
CA ARG A 135 4.60 11.67 4.25
C ARG A 135 3.39 10.76 3.98
N ILE A 136 2.24 11.36 3.69
CA ILE A 136 1.01 10.60 3.43
C ILE A 136 1.04 10.05 2.01
N ILE A 137 1.03 8.73 1.90
CA ILE A 137 1.09 8.02 0.62
C ILE A 137 -0.30 7.46 0.32
N MET A 138 -0.88 7.91 -0.77
CA MET A 138 -2.12 7.37 -1.32
C MET A 138 -1.80 6.40 -2.46
N TRP A 139 -2.64 6.28 -3.48
CA TRP A 139 -2.41 5.44 -4.66
C TRP A 139 -2.81 6.14 -5.96
N ASP A 140 -2.09 5.83 -7.02
CA ASP A 140 -2.52 6.14 -8.37
C ASP A 140 -3.44 5.04 -8.91
N LEU A 141 -3.18 3.79 -8.51
CA LEU A 141 -3.96 2.61 -8.86
C LEU A 141 -4.14 1.69 -7.65
N VAL A 142 -5.39 1.41 -7.26
CA VAL A 142 -5.73 0.30 -6.36
C VAL A 142 -6.26 -0.87 -7.19
N THR A 143 -5.64 -2.04 -7.04
CA THR A 143 -5.95 -3.24 -7.83
C THR A 143 -7.30 -3.85 -7.48
N ARG A 144 -7.73 -3.69 -6.22
CA ARG A 144 -8.93 -4.31 -5.63
C ARG A 144 -8.85 -5.84 -5.59
N ASP A 145 -7.67 -6.36 -5.43
CA ASP A 145 -7.36 -7.79 -5.29
C ASP A 145 -8.13 -8.47 -4.16
N TYR A 146 -8.53 -7.72 -3.12
CA TYR A 146 -9.38 -8.18 -2.03
C TYR A 146 -10.86 -8.43 -2.40
N SER A 147 -11.27 -8.10 -3.62
CA SER A 147 -12.68 -8.18 -4.02
C SER A 147 -13.03 -9.57 -4.53
N SER A 148 -13.92 -10.27 -3.83
CA SER A 148 -14.46 -11.57 -4.26
C SER A 148 -15.28 -11.51 -5.57
N LYS A 149 -15.58 -10.29 -6.06
CA LYS A 149 -16.28 -10.07 -7.34
C LYS A 149 -15.34 -9.98 -8.53
N LEU A 150 -14.02 -10.04 -8.29
CA LEU A 150 -13.00 -9.95 -9.33
C LEU A 150 -12.23 -11.26 -9.39
N SER A 151 -11.82 -11.65 -10.60
CA SER A 151 -10.82 -12.69 -10.81
C SER A 151 -9.40 -12.09 -10.80
N GLY A 152 -8.39 -12.93 -10.58
CA GLY A 152 -7.00 -12.54 -10.69
C GLY A 152 -6.64 -11.97 -12.08
N GLU A 153 -7.27 -12.47 -13.15
CA GLU A 153 -7.12 -11.95 -14.51
C GLU A 153 -7.66 -10.51 -14.62
N GLN A 154 -8.83 -10.24 -14.03
CA GLN A 154 -9.40 -8.90 -14.03
C GLN A 154 -8.55 -7.93 -13.20
N VAL A 155 -7.93 -8.40 -12.11
CA VAL A 155 -6.96 -7.63 -11.32
C VAL A 155 -5.73 -7.30 -12.16
N LEU A 156 -5.15 -8.29 -12.85
CA LEU A 156 -4.03 -8.09 -13.78
C LEU A 156 -4.39 -7.10 -14.91
N HIS A 157 -5.58 -7.24 -15.49
CA HIS A 157 -6.05 -6.34 -16.55
C HIS A 157 -6.08 -4.88 -16.06
N LYS A 158 -6.47 -4.62 -14.80
CA LYS A 158 -6.43 -3.26 -14.24
C LYS A 158 -5.01 -2.72 -14.18
N VAL A 159 -4.03 -3.54 -13.77
CA VAL A 159 -2.62 -3.10 -13.75
C VAL A 159 -2.19 -2.73 -15.17
N LYS A 160 -2.42 -3.60 -16.16
CA LYS A 160 -2.06 -3.35 -17.55
C LYS A 160 -2.72 -2.10 -18.13
N ARG A 161 -3.98 -1.84 -17.75
CA ARG A 161 -4.76 -0.72 -18.28
C ARG A 161 -4.39 0.63 -17.68
N TYR A 162 -4.06 0.67 -16.39
CA TYR A 162 -3.98 1.92 -15.62
C TYR A 162 -2.57 2.26 -15.13
N ALA A 163 -1.62 1.32 -15.16
CA ALA A 163 -0.24 1.63 -14.78
C ALA A 163 0.36 2.64 -15.76
N ARG A 164 1.09 3.60 -15.20
CA ARG A 164 1.76 4.68 -15.94
C ARG A 164 2.97 5.18 -15.15
N ASN A 165 3.80 5.99 -15.77
CA ASN A 165 5.01 6.52 -15.14
C ASN A 165 4.72 7.12 -13.76
N GLY A 166 5.46 6.72 -12.75
CA GLY A 166 5.30 7.15 -11.36
C GLY A 166 4.10 6.56 -10.62
N SER A 167 3.38 5.56 -11.20
CA SER A 167 2.22 4.96 -10.52
C SER A 167 2.59 4.34 -9.20
N ILE A 168 1.84 4.69 -8.15
CA ILE A 168 1.78 3.98 -6.87
C ILE A 168 0.67 2.93 -7.04
N ILE A 169 1.07 1.66 -7.10
CA ILE A 169 0.17 0.52 -7.34
C ILE A 169 -0.03 -0.20 -6.02
N THR A 170 -1.29 -0.32 -5.58
CA THR A 170 -1.62 -0.94 -4.30
C THR A 170 -2.25 -2.32 -4.50
N PHE A 171 -1.60 -3.32 -3.95
CA PHE A 171 -2.09 -4.66 -3.65
C PHE A 171 -2.31 -4.78 -2.13
N HIS A 172 -2.82 -5.93 -1.68
CA HIS A 172 -3.05 -6.20 -0.25
C HIS A 172 -2.48 -7.59 0.10
N ASP A 173 -1.60 -7.64 1.09
CA ASP A 173 -1.09 -8.90 1.63
C ASP A 173 -1.99 -9.40 2.77
N SER A 174 -3.24 -9.68 2.42
CA SER A 174 -4.30 -10.11 3.33
C SER A 174 -4.95 -11.42 2.86
N LEU A 175 -5.58 -12.16 3.78
CA LEU A 175 -6.27 -13.42 3.45
C LEU A 175 -7.34 -13.27 2.38
N ARG A 176 -8.00 -12.10 2.32
CA ARG A 176 -9.03 -11.83 1.30
C ARG A 176 -8.48 -11.65 -0.10
N SER A 177 -7.21 -11.34 -0.23
CA SER A 177 -6.56 -11.05 -1.51
C SER A 177 -5.85 -12.25 -2.11
N VAL A 178 -5.59 -13.29 -1.32
CA VAL A 178 -4.71 -14.43 -1.64
C VAL A 178 -4.90 -14.96 -3.05
N ASP A 179 -6.12 -15.33 -3.42
CA ASP A 179 -6.38 -16.00 -4.71
C ASP A 179 -6.08 -15.07 -5.89
N ASN A 180 -6.59 -13.84 -5.82
CA ASN A 180 -6.36 -12.84 -6.86
C ASN A 180 -4.89 -12.39 -6.89
N LEU A 181 -4.27 -12.22 -5.71
CA LEU A 181 -2.89 -11.80 -5.57
C LEU A 181 -1.93 -12.84 -6.17
N ARG A 182 -2.12 -14.13 -5.85
CA ARG A 182 -1.30 -15.21 -6.40
C ARG A 182 -1.32 -15.30 -7.92
N TYR A 183 -2.46 -15.00 -8.52
CA TYR A 183 -2.54 -14.94 -9.98
C TYR A 183 -1.94 -13.66 -10.55
N ALA A 184 -2.32 -12.51 -9.99
CA ALA A 184 -2.06 -11.21 -10.61
C ALA A 184 -0.65 -10.67 -10.36
N LEU A 185 -0.10 -10.83 -9.13
CA LEU A 185 1.15 -10.19 -8.73
C LEU A 185 2.35 -10.59 -9.61
N PRO A 186 2.70 -11.89 -9.78
CA PRO A 186 3.86 -12.26 -10.60
C PRO A 186 3.70 -11.81 -12.06
N ARG A 187 2.50 -11.96 -12.62
CA ARG A 187 2.20 -11.56 -14.01
C ARG A 187 2.21 -10.05 -14.21
N ALA A 188 1.80 -9.29 -13.19
CA ALA A 188 1.87 -7.83 -13.20
C ALA A 188 3.34 -7.35 -13.18
N ILE A 189 4.19 -7.97 -12.36
CA ILE A 189 5.62 -7.66 -12.30
C ILE A 189 6.28 -7.98 -13.64
N GLU A 190 6.05 -9.18 -14.21
CA GLU A 190 6.60 -9.57 -15.51
C GLU A 190 6.19 -8.59 -16.61
N TRP A 191 4.92 -8.23 -16.66
CA TRP A 191 4.43 -7.28 -17.65
C TRP A 191 5.05 -5.89 -17.46
N LEU A 192 5.11 -5.37 -16.23
CA LEU A 192 5.70 -4.06 -15.94
C LEU A 192 7.19 -4.03 -16.31
N GLN A 193 7.95 -5.10 -16.00
CA GLN A 193 9.35 -5.23 -16.42
C GLN A 193 9.49 -5.29 -17.95
N GLY A 194 8.62 -6.07 -18.61
CA GLY A 194 8.58 -6.16 -20.07
C GLY A 194 8.26 -4.83 -20.76
N GLU A 195 7.42 -4.00 -20.13
CA GLU A 195 7.18 -2.62 -20.58
C GLU A 195 8.34 -1.67 -20.25
N GLY A 196 9.38 -2.11 -19.52
CA GLY A 196 10.56 -1.33 -19.16
C GLY A 196 10.36 -0.41 -17.94
N TYR A 197 9.39 -0.70 -17.06
CA TYR A 197 9.28 0.01 -15.79
C TYR A 197 10.34 -0.42 -14.79
N VAL A 198 10.91 0.55 -14.08
CA VAL A 198 11.79 0.33 -12.93
C VAL A 198 10.97 0.40 -11.65
N PHE A 199 11.17 -0.56 -10.75
CA PHE A 199 10.51 -0.59 -9.44
C PHE A 199 11.31 0.22 -8.44
N LYS A 200 10.65 1.17 -7.77
CA LYS A 200 11.23 2.04 -6.75
C LYS A 200 10.46 1.94 -5.43
N VAL A 201 11.10 2.34 -4.35
CA VAL A 201 10.50 2.53 -3.02
C VAL A 201 10.51 4.00 -2.63
N PHE A 202 9.75 4.37 -1.61
CA PHE A 202 9.76 5.74 -1.07
C PHE A 202 11.02 5.95 -0.22
N GLU A 203 11.67 7.07 -0.43
CA GLU A 203 12.78 7.57 0.37
C GLU A 203 12.28 8.28 1.64
#